data_a19a88109e7d142ce59806f71a47b56d
#
_entry.id   a19a88109e7d142ce59806f71a47b56d
#
_cell.length_a   1.000
_cell.length_b   1.000
_cell.length_c   1.000
_cell.angle_alpha   90.00
_cell.angle_beta   90.00
_cell.angle_gamma   90.00
#
_symmetry.space_group_name_H-M   'P 1'
#
loop_
_entity.id
_entity.type
_entity.pdbx_description
1 polymer ?
#
loop_
_entity_poly.entity_id
_entity_poly.type
_entity_poly.pdbx_seq_one_letter_code
_entity_poly.pdbx_strand_id
1 'polypeptide(L)'
;MGLKLKGYAGSGTFAHGIHPPGHKNLSKDATIRVMPTPDTVVLSLHQNIGGPCEPLVKTRQTVQWGEAIGKSSAFVSATLHASVSGIVQRPARMTLANGRHMDTLPIKSEGEMPSGRDLWEEIFGGDWPTTELDGYEPTLISRAINDAGLVGLGGAAFPTHVKITPSDNKPIHTLIVNGCECEPYLTSDYRLMVEAPAPIIAGALLAGRSVGARRIVIGVEDNKAPAIAALKKAAVGTGIQVAVVRTKYPQGSEKHLIQAVIKRQVPLGGLPSDVGVAMSNVGTMAAVARAVIHKKPLTHRVISVTGCGIVNPSNVLAPIGVSFGALIDFCGGLKPDAARLVAGGPMMGFAFSNLSTPVTKGTGGLTVMT
;
A
#
# COMPACT_ATOMS: atom_id res chain seq x y z
N MET A 1 -19.32 21.99 16.84
CA MET A 1 -18.20 22.93 16.99
C MET A 1 -17.00 22.33 16.27
N GLY A 2 -16.64 22.82 15.05
CA GLY A 2 -15.58 22.21 14.24
C GLY A 2 -14.21 22.44 14.87
N LEU A 3 -13.44 21.41 15.06
CA LEU A 3 -12.03 21.49 15.43
C LEU A 3 -11.29 22.29 14.33
N LYS A 4 -11.00 23.56 14.58
CA LYS A 4 -10.07 24.33 13.74
C LYS A 4 -8.69 23.72 13.93
N LEU A 5 -8.29 22.88 13.00
CA LEU A 5 -6.93 22.33 12.97
C LEU A 5 -5.96 23.49 12.69
N LYS A 6 -5.12 23.85 13.66
CA LYS A 6 -4.08 24.87 13.49
C LYS A 6 -3.21 24.48 12.27
N GLY A 7 -3.14 25.36 11.28
CA GLY A 7 -2.30 25.17 10.09
C GLY A 7 -3.00 24.56 8.87
N TYR A 8 -4.28 24.16 8.95
CA TYR A 8 -5.03 23.62 7.81
C TYR A 8 -6.17 24.55 7.41
N ALA A 9 -6.38 24.70 6.10
CA ALA A 9 -7.52 25.46 5.57
C ALA A 9 -8.84 24.68 5.69
N GLY A 10 -8.78 23.35 5.79
CA GLY A 10 -9.92 22.46 5.86
C GLY A 10 -10.53 22.34 7.25
N SER A 11 -11.76 21.81 7.30
CA SER A 11 -12.52 21.57 8.54
C SER A 11 -12.23 20.22 9.19
N GLY A 12 -11.35 19.39 8.63
CA GLY A 12 -11.11 18.01 9.03
C GLY A 12 -12.23 17.06 8.63
N THR A 13 -13.17 17.50 7.79
CA THR A 13 -14.30 16.68 7.34
C THR A 13 -14.85 17.20 6.00
N PHE A 14 -15.77 16.46 5.40
CA PHE A 14 -16.54 16.84 4.21
C PHE A 14 -18.04 16.74 4.52
N ALA A 15 -18.90 17.30 3.65
CA ALA A 15 -20.34 17.18 3.79
C ALA A 15 -20.81 15.74 3.45
N HIS A 16 -21.86 15.29 4.15
CA HIS A 16 -22.43 13.93 4.01
C HIS A 16 -21.45 12.82 4.43
N GLY A 17 -21.51 11.65 3.81
CA GLY A 17 -20.81 10.43 4.19
C GLY A 17 -21.64 9.57 5.15
N ILE A 18 -21.15 8.37 5.42
CA ILE A 18 -21.82 7.39 6.28
C ILE A 18 -20.88 6.90 7.39
N HIS A 19 -21.45 6.29 8.42
CA HIS A 19 -20.73 5.74 9.57
C HIS A 19 -21.01 4.23 9.69
N PRO A 20 -20.46 3.37 8.79
CA PRO A 20 -20.62 1.94 8.91
C PRO A 20 -19.92 1.42 10.16
N PRO A 21 -20.38 0.29 10.76
CA PRO A 21 -19.65 -0.40 11.80
C PRO A 21 -18.22 -0.72 11.33
N GLY A 22 -17.22 -0.23 12.06
CA GLY A 22 -15.82 -0.30 11.62
C GLY A 22 -15.17 -1.67 11.77
N HIS A 23 -15.60 -2.46 12.77
CA HIS A 23 -15.07 -3.80 13.12
C HIS A 23 -13.55 -3.89 13.23
N LYS A 24 -12.86 -2.75 13.42
CA LYS A 24 -11.39 -2.69 13.49
C LYS A 24 -10.84 -3.31 14.77
N ASN A 25 -11.67 -3.45 15.81
CA ASN A 25 -11.32 -4.11 17.07
C ASN A 25 -10.85 -5.56 16.89
N LEU A 26 -11.17 -6.20 15.77
CA LEU A 26 -10.77 -7.58 15.49
C LEU A 26 -9.25 -7.73 15.28
N SER A 27 -8.59 -6.74 14.67
CA SER A 27 -7.17 -6.82 14.29
C SER A 27 -6.34 -5.58 14.61
N LYS A 28 -6.94 -4.46 15.06
CA LYS A 28 -6.19 -3.20 15.29
C LYS A 28 -5.08 -3.31 16.34
N ASP A 29 -5.28 -4.16 17.35
CA ASP A 29 -4.32 -4.34 18.45
C ASP A 29 -3.31 -5.47 18.16
N ALA A 30 -3.52 -6.25 17.08
CA ALA A 30 -2.58 -7.26 16.63
C ALA A 30 -1.39 -6.61 15.92
N THR A 31 -0.18 -6.80 16.46
CA THR A 31 1.07 -6.38 15.82
C THR A 31 1.24 -7.07 14.46
N ILE A 32 2.00 -6.45 13.58
CA ILE A 32 2.28 -7.04 12.26
C ILE A 32 3.11 -8.30 12.46
N ARG A 33 2.58 -9.42 11.98
CA ARG A 33 3.25 -10.73 11.98
C ARG A 33 3.93 -10.95 10.65
N VAL A 34 5.16 -11.42 10.67
CA VAL A 34 5.88 -11.79 9.43
C VAL A 34 5.54 -13.21 9.07
N MET A 35 4.99 -13.40 7.87
CA MET A 35 4.70 -14.73 7.33
C MET A 35 5.99 -15.43 6.92
N PRO A 36 6.19 -16.71 7.26
CA PRO A 36 7.27 -17.51 6.69
C PRO A 36 7.19 -17.56 5.16
N THR A 37 8.34 -17.75 4.52
CA THR A 37 8.38 -17.91 3.05
C THR A 37 7.51 -19.10 2.64
N PRO A 38 6.48 -18.93 1.79
CA PRO A 38 5.64 -20.02 1.33
C PRO A 38 6.40 -20.90 0.32
N ASP A 39 6.01 -22.14 0.16
CA ASP A 39 6.62 -23.09 -0.81
C ASP A 39 6.52 -22.59 -2.26
N THR A 40 5.48 -21.82 -2.56
CA THR A 40 5.24 -21.29 -3.90
C THR A 40 4.55 -19.92 -3.81
N VAL A 41 4.96 -18.99 -4.66
CA VAL A 41 4.24 -17.76 -4.96
C VAL A 41 3.80 -17.76 -6.42
N VAL A 42 2.66 -17.12 -6.70
CA VAL A 42 2.12 -17.00 -8.07
C VAL A 42 1.98 -15.52 -8.41
N LEU A 43 2.85 -15.03 -9.27
CA LEU A 43 2.93 -13.62 -9.61
C LEU A 43 2.17 -13.31 -10.90
N SER A 44 1.05 -12.59 -10.80
CA SER A 44 0.33 -12.11 -11.98
C SER A 44 1.18 -11.13 -12.77
N LEU A 45 1.19 -11.28 -14.10
CA LEU A 45 1.87 -10.34 -15.00
C LEU A 45 1.14 -9.00 -15.12
N HIS A 46 -0.05 -8.88 -14.55
CA HIS A 46 -0.81 -7.63 -14.53
C HIS A 46 -1.32 -7.32 -13.12
N GLN A 47 -0.56 -6.50 -12.39
CA GLN A 47 -0.85 -6.12 -11.00
C GLN A 47 -1.06 -4.62 -10.81
N ASN A 48 -1.23 -3.87 -11.88
CA ASN A 48 -1.37 -2.40 -11.88
C ASN A 48 -2.46 -1.95 -12.86
N ILE A 49 -2.89 -0.71 -12.74
CA ILE A 49 -3.64 -0.03 -13.79
C ILE A 49 -2.66 0.30 -14.92
N GLY A 50 -3.02 0.01 -16.18
CA GLY A 50 -2.19 0.25 -17.35
C GLY A 50 -1.76 -1.03 -18.06
N GLY A 51 -0.56 -1.07 -18.63
CA GLY A 51 -0.06 -2.19 -19.41
C GLY A 51 0.35 -3.39 -18.54
N PRO A 52 0.10 -4.63 -19.01
CA PRO A 52 0.65 -5.84 -18.39
C PRO A 52 2.15 -5.93 -18.63
N CYS A 53 2.84 -6.74 -17.82
CA CYS A 53 4.23 -7.08 -18.00
C CYS A 53 4.40 -8.24 -18.98
N GLU A 54 5.48 -8.19 -19.76
CA GLU A 54 6.05 -9.33 -20.47
C GLU A 54 7.09 -10.01 -19.56
N PRO A 55 7.17 -11.36 -19.53
CA PRO A 55 8.17 -12.07 -18.75
C PRO A 55 9.59 -11.75 -19.21
N LEU A 56 10.49 -11.48 -18.27
CA LEU A 56 11.93 -11.36 -18.50
C LEU A 56 12.69 -12.66 -18.26
N VAL A 57 12.01 -13.65 -17.71
CA VAL A 57 12.58 -14.93 -17.25
C VAL A 57 11.95 -16.11 -17.96
N LYS A 58 12.65 -17.23 -18.00
CA LYS A 58 12.22 -18.49 -18.64
C LYS A 58 11.84 -19.52 -17.58
N THR A 59 11.00 -20.48 -17.97
CA THR A 59 10.71 -21.68 -17.15
C THR A 59 12.01 -22.39 -16.76
N ARG A 60 12.11 -22.81 -15.48
CA ARG A 60 13.28 -23.44 -14.85
C ARG A 60 14.46 -22.49 -14.60
N GLN A 61 14.33 -21.20 -14.88
CA GLN A 61 15.34 -20.22 -14.47
C GLN A 61 15.28 -20.01 -12.96
N THR A 62 16.45 -19.96 -12.31
CA THR A 62 16.58 -19.55 -10.92
C THR A 62 16.53 -18.03 -10.88
N VAL A 63 15.77 -17.49 -9.92
CA VAL A 63 15.64 -16.07 -9.67
C VAL A 63 15.93 -15.76 -8.20
N GLN A 64 16.45 -14.56 -7.95
CA GLN A 64 16.71 -14.09 -6.61
C GLN A 64 15.57 -13.20 -6.12
N TRP A 65 15.35 -13.16 -4.81
CA TRP A 65 14.43 -12.22 -4.19
C TRP A 65 14.74 -10.77 -4.61
N GLY A 66 13.75 -10.07 -5.11
CA GLY A 66 13.88 -8.71 -5.63
C GLY A 66 14.36 -8.62 -7.08
N GLU A 67 14.68 -9.72 -7.75
CA GLU A 67 15.03 -9.72 -9.17
C GLU A 67 13.83 -9.30 -10.04
N ALA A 68 14.06 -8.45 -11.05
CA ALA A 68 13.04 -8.06 -12.02
C ALA A 68 12.71 -9.24 -12.95
N ILE A 69 11.47 -9.72 -12.90
CA ILE A 69 11.00 -10.90 -13.65
C ILE A 69 9.96 -10.57 -14.73
N GLY A 70 9.50 -9.34 -14.76
CA GLY A 70 8.55 -8.88 -15.77
C GLY A 70 8.59 -7.36 -15.93
N LYS A 71 8.47 -6.88 -17.18
CA LYS A 71 8.49 -5.46 -17.53
C LYS A 71 7.49 -5.17 -18.64
N SER A 72 7.00 -3.95 -18.71
CA SER A 72 6.13 -3.47 -19.78
C SER A 72 6.78 -2.32 -20.52
N SER A 73 6.52 -2.21 -21.81
CA SER A 73 6.90 -1.05 -22.63
C SER A 73 5.95 0.14 -22.45
N ALA A 74 4.77 -0.08 -21.85
CA ALA A 74 3.80 0.98 -21.63
C ALA A 74 4.29 1.96 -20.54
N PHE A 75 4.10 3.26 -20.73
CA PHE A 75 4.43 4.28 -19.74
C PHE A 75 3.65 4.08 -18.43
N VAL A 76 2.35 3.81 -18.51
CA VAL A 76 1.54 3.48 -17.35
C VAL A 76 1.67 1.98 -17.09
N SER A 77 2.65 1.61 -16.31
CA SER A 77 2.95 0.21 -15.96
C SER A 77 3.80 0.15 -14.69
N ALA A 78 4.06 -1.04 -14.18
CA ALA A 78 4.94 -1.24 -13.03
C ALA A 78 5.72 -2.54 -13.17
N THR A 79 7.05 -2.47 -13.08
CA THR A 79 7.97 -3.63 -13.12
C THR A 79 7.53 -4.69 -12.10
N LEU A 80 7.57 -5.96 -12.48
CA LEU A 80 7.29 -7.09 -11.61
C LEU A 80 8.59 -7.69 -11.10
N HIS A 81 8.66 -7.94 -9.79
CA HIS A 81 9.83 -8.52 -9.13
C HIS A 81 9.49 -9.83 -8.45
N ALA A 82 10.46 -10.73 -8.38
CA ALA A 82 10.36 -11.96 -7.62
C ALA A 82 10.20 -11.63 -6.13
N SER A 83 9.12 -12.11 -5.53
CA SER A 83 8.85 -11.89 -4.10
C SER A 83 9.53 -12.92 -3.19
N VAL A 84 10.10 -13.96 -3.79
CA VAL A 84 10.92 -15.00 -3.14
C VAL A 84 12.08 -15.36 -4.07
N SER A 85 13.16 -15.92 -3.52
CA SER A 85 14.17 -16.65 -4.30
C SER A 85 13.63 -18.02 -4.68
N GLY A 86 13.99 -18.55 -5.86
CA GLY A 86 13.52 -19.87 -6.25
C GLY A 86 13.58 -20.15 -7.76
N ILE A 87 12.83 -21.14 -8.19
CA ILE A 87 12.82 -21.62 -9.57
C ILE A 87 11.47 -21.26 -10.24
N VAL A 88 11.54 -20.56 -11.35
CA VAL A 88 10.39 -20.21 -12.19
C VAL A 88 9.75 -21.47 -12.75
N GLN A 89 8.46 -21.65 -12.48
CA GLN A 89 7.67 -22.75 -13.01
C GLN A 89 7.06 -22.41 -14.38
N ARG A 90 6.35 -23.35 -15.00
CA ARG A 90 5.61 -23.09 -16.24
C ARG A 90 4.58 -21.99 -15.99
N PRO A 91 4.48 -20.98 -16.87
CA PRO A 91 3.42 -19.99 -16.80
C PRO A 91 2.05 -20.67 -16.74
N ALA A 92 1.16 -20.08 -15.96
CA ALA A 92 -0.20 -20.58 -15.80
C ALA A 92 -1.18 -19.40 -15.95
N ARG A 93 -2.44 -19.71 -16.22
CA ARG A 93 -3.50 -18.72 -16.26
C ARG A 93 -4.37 -18.86 -15.02
N MET A 94 -4.59 -17.76 -14.31
CA MET A 94 -5.38 -17.77 -13.08
C MET A 94 -6.43 -16.64 -13.08
N THR A 95 -7.51 -16.89 -12.35
CA THR A 95 -8.52 -15.86 -12.06
C THR A 95 -8.12 -15.13 -10.80
N LEU A 96 -7.94 -13.83 -10.91
CA LEU A 96 -7.70 -12.94 -9.77
C LEU A 96 -9.01 -12.66 -9.02
N ALA A 97 -8.91 -12.14 -7.80
CA ALA A 97 -10.09 -11.84 -6.97
C ALA A 97 -11.09 -10.89 -7.64
N ASN A 98 -10.65 -10.01 -8.53
CA ASN A 98 -11.50 -9.11 -9.31
C ASN A 98 -12.13 -9.76 -10.57
N GLY A 99 -12.05 -11.09 -10.70
CA GLY A 99 -12.62 -11.85 -11.81
C GLY A 99 -11.80 -11.84 -13.11
N ARG A 100 -10.68 -11.13 -13.17
CA ARG A 100 -9.83 -11.12 -14.38
C ARG A 100 -9.01 -12.39 -14.50
N HIS A 101 -9.00 -12.96 -15.71
CA HIS A 101 -8.12 -14.09 -16.07
C HIS A 101 -6.78 -13.56 -16.56
N MET A 102 -5.71 -13.84 -15.83
CA MET A 102 -4.39 -13.26 -16.11
C MET A 102 -3.34 -14.36 -16.22
N ASP A 103 -2.36 -14.12 -17.07
CA ASP A 103 -1.15 -14.94 -17.12
C ASP A 103 -0.29 -14.66 -15.88
N THR A 104 0.30 -15.72 -15.34
CA THR A 104 1.04 -15.72 -14.09
C THR A 104 2.36 -16.45 -14.23
N LEU A 105 3.33 -16.05 -13.42
CA LEU A 105 4.61 -16.71 -13.22
C LEU A 105 4.64 -17.34 -11.83
N PRO A 106 4.43 -18.66 -11.68
CA PRO A 106 4.65 -19.34 -10.42
C PRO A 106 6.16 -19.49 -10.17
N ILE A 107 6.58 -19.27 -8.91
CA ILE A 107 7.96 -19.48 -8.45
C ILE A 107 7.91 -20.44 -7.28
N LYS A 108 8.57 -21.59 -7.40
CA LYS A 108 8.80 -22.53 -6.30
C LYS A 108 9.95 -21.96 -5.47
N SER A 109 9.69 -21.71 -4.21
CA SER A 109 10.67 -21.09 -3.29
C SER A 109 11.84 -22.06 -3.04
N GLU A 110 13.06 -21.58 -3.24
CA GLU A 110 14.29 -22.33 -2.96
C GLU A 110 15.39 -21.32 -2.60
N GLY A 111 16.30 -21.71 -1.69
CA GLY A 111 17.37 -20.88 -1.22
C GLY A 111 17.04 -20.12 0.07
N GLU A 112 18.04 -19.45 0.59
CA GLU A 112 17.91 -18.67 1.83
C GLU A 112 17.23 -17.33 1.58
N MET A 113 16.35 -16.95 2.50
CA MET A 113 15.69 -15.65 2.53
C MET A 113 15.63 -15.14 3.98
N PRO A 114 15.69 -13.82 4.19
CA PRO A 114 15.37 -13.27 5.49
C PRO A 114 13.99 -13.73 5.96
N SER A 115 13.82 -14.00 7.23
CA SER A 115 12.57 -14.44 7.83
C SER A 115 12.33 -13.77 9.19
N GLY A 116 11.08 -13.80 9.67
CA GLY A 116 10.76 -13.26 10.97
C GLY A 116 11.25 -11.82 11.15
N ARG A 117 12.02 -11.60 12.23
CA ARG A 117 12.55 -10.27 12.55
C ARG A 117 13.49 -9.72 11.49
N ASP A 118 14.33 -10.56 10.88
CA ASP A 118 15.30 -10.13 9.88
C ASP A 118 14.61 -9.61 8.62
N LEU A 119 13.52 -10.26 8.20
CA LEU A 119 12.71 -9.76 7.07
C LEU A 119 12.02 -8.44 7.41
N TRP A 120 11.53 -8.28 8.64
CA TRP A 120 10.96 -7.02 9.09
C TRP A 120 12.01 -5.90 9.03
N GLU A 121 13.19 -6.12 9.57
CA GLU A 121 14.28 -5.14 9.54
C GLU A 121 14.74 -4.82 8.11
N GLU A 122 14.81 -5.81 7.23
CA GLU A 122 15.15 -5.60 5.82
C GLU A 122 14.11 -4.74 5.08
N ILE A 123 12.82 -4.77 5.48
CA ILE A 123 11.75 -4.04 4.80
C ILE A 123 11.47 -2.68 5.45
N PHE A 124 11.45 -2.60 6.77
CA PHE A 124 11.04 -1.41 7.51
C PHE A 124 12.08 -0.87 8.49
N GLY A 125 13.11 -1.65 8.79
CA GLY A 125 14.22 -1.25 9.64
C GLY A 125 15.27 -0.41 8.90
N GLY A 126 16.37 -0.15 9.60
CA GLY A 126 17.47 0.64 9.06
C GLY A 126 17.33 2.13 9.31
N ASP A 127 18.18 2.90 8.65
CA ASP A 127 18.21 4.35 8.77
C ASP A 127 17.31 5.00 7.71
N TRP A 128 16.47 5.91 8.17
CA TRP A 128 15.50 6.63 7.33
C TRP A 128 15.76 8.14 7.45
N PRO A 129 16.69 8.71 6.64
CA PRO A 129 17.05 10.12 6.72
C PRO A 129 15.85 11.01 6.43
N THR A 130 15.72 12.06 7.24
CA THR A 130 14.71 13.11 7.09
C THR A 130 15.32 14.48 6.83
N THR A 131 16.64 14.56 6.80
CA THR A 131 17.47 15.73 6.48
C THR A 131 18.42 15.38 5.34
N GLU A 132 19.07 16.40 4.77
CA GLU A 132 20.07 16.23 3.70
C GLU A 132 19.54 15.49 2.45
N LEU A 133 18.24 15.70 2.16
CA LEU A 133 17.58 15.07 1.01
C LEU A 133 17.90 15.77 -0.32
N ASP A 134 18.71 16.83 -0.32
CA ASP A 134 19.03 17.62 -1.52
C ASP A 134 19.80 16.82 -2.58
N GLY A 135 20.51 15.79 -2.18
CA GLY A 135 21.17 14.84 -3.09
C GLY A 135 20.22 13.93 -3.89
N TYR A 136 18.94 13.86 -3.52
CA TYR A 136 17.95 13.04 -4.24
C TYR A 136 17.24 13.89 -5.30
N GLU A 137 17.74 13.87 -6.51
CA GLU A 137 17.13 14.58 -7.64
C GLU A 137 15.74 14.03 -7.99
N PRO A 138 14.72 14.89 -8.30
CA PRO A 138 13.34 14.48 -8.57
C PRO A 138 13.22 13.39 -9.65
N THR A 139 14.00 13.49 -10.72
CA THR A 139 14.03 12.50 -11.81
C THR A 139 14.58 11.16 -11.36
N LEU A 140 15.59 11.14 -10.49
CA LEU A 140 16.17 9.91 -9.94
C LEU A 140 15.21 9.25 -8.93
N ILE A 141 14.48 10.04 -8.14
CA ILE A 141 13.40 9.52 -7.27
C ILE A 141 12.34 8.82 -8.10
N SER A 142 11.82 9.48 -9.14
CA SER A 142 10.79 8.92 -10.01
C SER A 142 11.27 7.64 -10.70
N ARG A 143 12.52 7.63 -11.17
CA ARG A 143 13.15 6.44 -11.78
C ARG A 143 13.28 5.29 -10.80
N ALA A 144 13.79 5.53 -9.60
CA ALA A 144 13.93 4.49 -8.58
C ALA A 144 12.57 3.86 -8.22
N ILE A 145 11.51 4.66 -8.15
CA ILE A 145 10.14 4.19 -7.90
C ILE A 145 9.61 3.33 -9.04
N ASN A 146 9.88 3.71 -10.29
CA ASN A 146 9.52 2.93 -11.47
C ASN A 146 10.28 1.60 -11.51
N ASP A 147 11.61 1.66 -11.33
CA ASP A 147 12.46 0.47 -11.34
C ASP A 147 12.11 -0.50 -10.21
N ALA A 148 11.71 0.00 -9.04
CA ALA A 148 11.22 -0.80 -7.92
C ALA A 148 9.79 -1.36 -8.11
N GLY A 149 9.12 -1.01 -9.19
CA GLY A 149 7.79 -1.51 -9.53
C GLY A 149 6.69 -1.07 -8.57
N LEU A 150 6.79 0.13 -8.00
CA LEU A 150 5.85 0.63 -7.02
C LEU A 150 4.51 1.02 -7.64
N VAL A 151 3.44 0.60 -6.99
CA VAL A 151 2.07 1.01 -7.26
C VAL A 151 1.43 1.62 -6.02
N GLY A 152 0.33 2.33 -6.19
CA GLY A 152 -0.46 2.83 -5.07
C GLY A 152 -1.00 1.68 -4.24
N LEU A 153 -0.61 1.61 -2.96
CA LEU A 153 -0.96 0.52 -2.04
C LEU A 153 -2.30 0.72 -1.33
N GLY A 154 -2.99 1.81 -1.60
CA GLY A 154 -4.32 2.09 -1.05
C GLY A 154 -5.48 1.45 -1.82
N GLY A 155 -5.23 0.46 -2.69
CA GLY A 155 -6.23 -0.36 -3.36
C GLY A 155 -6.26 -0.27 -4.89
N ALA A 156 -6.13 0.93 -5.47
CA ALA A 156 -6.27 1.12 -6.92
C ALA A 156 -5.07 0.60 -7.76
N ALA A 157 -3.92 0.35 -7.15
CA ALA A 157 -2.69 -0.13 -7.79
C ALA A 157 -2.27 0.71 -9.02
N PHE A 158 -2.49 2.02 -9.01
CA PHE A 158 -2.00 2.92 -10.05
C PHE A 158 -0.47 3.08 -9.91
N PRO A 159 0.32 3.04 -11.00
CA PRO A 159 1.78 3.16 -10.93
C PRO A 159 2.22 4.45 -10.25
N THR A 160 3.02 4.32 -9.19
CA THR A 160 3.39 5.44 -8.31
C THR A 160 4.24 6.48 -9.04
N HIS A 161 5.19 6.06 -9.89
CA HIS A 161 6.05 6.97 -10.64
C HIS A 161 5.23 7.93 -11.53
N VAL A 162 4.14 7.45 -12.16
CA VAL A 162 3.26 8.31 -12.98
C VAL A 162 2.58 9.38 -12.12
N LYS A 163 2.17 9.01 -10.91
CA LYS A 163 1.47 9.91 -9.96
C LYS A 163 2.35 11.01 -9.40
N ILE A 164 3.65 10.73 -9.25
CA ILE A 164 4.62 11.67 -8.68
C ILE A 164 5.51 12.36 -9.73
N THR A 165 5.23 12.15 -11.01
CA THR A 165 5.82 12.91 -12.11
C THR A 165 4.77 13.89 -12.62
N PRO A 166 4.73 15.13 -12.12
CA PRO A 166 3.72 16.10 -12.52
C PRO A 166 3.94 16.56 -13.96
N SER A 167 2.86 16.95 -14.61
CA SER A 167 2.90 17.68 -15.87
C SER A 167 3.33 19.13 -15.61
N ASP A 168 4.17 19.71 -16.47
CA ASP A 168 4.61 21.09 -16.38
C ASP A 168 3.45 22.10 -16.32
N ASN A 169 2.31 21.74 -16.93
CA ASN A 169 1.09 22.54 -16.91
C ASN A 169 0.25 22.43 -15.64
N LYS A 170 0.60 21.54 -14.70
CA LYS A 170 -0.16 21.27 -13.47
C LYS A 170 0.77 21.18 -12.26
N PRO A 171 1.31 22.30 -11.78
CA PRO A 171 2.25 22.31 -10.66
C PRO A 171 1.58 21.79 -9.38
N ILE A 172 2.29 20.95 -8.65
CA ILE A 172 1.84 20.40 -7.36
C ILE A 172 2.36 21.29 -6.24
N HIS A 173 1.47 21.79 -5.42
CA HIS A 173 1.82 22.61 -4.26
C HIS A 173 1.75 21.83 -2.95
N THR A 174 0.93 20.79 -2.91
CA THR A 174 0.69 20.00 -1.70
C THR A 174 0.70 18.51 -2.01
N LEU A 175 1.52 17.76 -1.26
CA LEU A 175 1.40 16.31 -1.19
C LEU A 175 0.51 15.96 0.01
N ILE A 176 -0.57 15.21 -0.22
CA ILE A 176 -1.39 14.63 0.84
C ILE A 176 -1.09 13.14 0.92
N VAL A 177 -0.66 12.68 2.09
CA VAL A 177 -0.46 11.26 2.39
C VAL A 177 -1.68 10.75 3.14
N ASN A 178 -2.33 9.75 2.57
CA ASN A 178 -3.57 9.19 3.08
C ASN A 178 -3.28 8.05 4.07
N GLY A 179 -3.55 8.31 5.34
CA GLY A 179 -3.54 7.35 6.45
C GLY A 179 -4.94 7.16 7.06
N CYS A 180 -6.02 7.51 6.34
CA CYS A 180 -7.38 7.40 6.86
C CYS A 180 -7.79 5.95 7.09
N GLU A 181 -7.55 5.06 6.09
CA GLU A 181 -7.98 3.66 6.16
C GLU A 181 -9.44 3.54 6.62
N CYS A 182 -10.35 4.23 5.86
CA CYS A 182 -11.77 4.32 6.21
C CYS A 182 -12.57 3.04 5.90
N GLU A 183 -11.98 2.10 5.17
CA GLU A 183 -12.59 0.82 4.84
C GLU A 183 -12.82 -0.02 6.11
N PRO A 184 -14.04 -0.49 6.42
CA PRO A 184 -14.28 -1.34 7.58
C PRO A 184 -13.40 -2.58 7.60
N TYR A 185 -13.12 -3.12 8.78
CA TYR A 185 -12.26 -4.27 9.08
C TYR A 185 -10.75 -4.05 8.88
N LEU A 186 -10.31 -3.27 7.89
CA LEU A 186 -8.89 -3.14 7.54
C LEU A 186 -8.11 -2.31 8.58
N THR A 187 -6.92 -2.78 8.95
CA THR A 187 -6.04 -2.17 9.97
C THR A 187 -4.55 -2.20 9.59
N SER A 188 -4.23 -2.61 8.35
CA SER A 188 -2.86 -2.73 7.87
C SER A 188 -2.11 -1.39 7.82
N ASP A 189 -2.78 -0.33 7.33
CA ASP A 189 -2.19 1.02 7.30
C ASP A 189 -2.08 1.60 8.72
N TYR A 190 -3.08 1.36 9.57
CA TYR A 190 -3.04 1.76 10.97
C TYR A 190 -1.85 1.14 11.69
N ARG A 191 -1.65 -0.18 11.57
CA ARG A 191 -0.52 -0.86 12.22
C ARG A 191 0.81 -0.42 11.64
N LEU A 192 0.89 -0.23 10.34
CA LEU A 192 2.11 0.30 9.71
C LEU A 192 2.47 1.70 10.24
N MET A 193 1.49 2.59 10.39
CA MET A 193 1.71 3.93 10.97
C MET A 193 2.18 3.87 12.43
N VAL A 194 1.76 2.85 13.19
CA VAL A 194 2.18 2.66 14.59
C VAL A 194 3.57 2.04 14.68
N GLU A 195 3.85 1.00 13.88
CA GLU A 195 5.05 0.16 14.03
C GLU A 195 6.24 0.63 13.18
N ALA A 196 5.98 1.26 12.04
CA ALA A 196 7.02 1.75 11.12
C ALA A 196 6.71 3.18 10.61
N PRO A 197 6.58 4.19 11.49
CA PRO A 197 6.33 5.56 11.07
C PRO A 197 7.50 6.20 10.32
N ALA A 198 8.76 5.83 10.64
CA ALA A 198 9.95 6.46 10.08
C ALA A 198 10.06 6.35 8.54
N PRO A 199 9.94 5.17 7.91
CA PRO A 199 9.95 5.07 6.45
C PRO A 199 8.76 5.81 5.79
N ILE A 200 7.62 5.95 6.48
CA ILE A 200 6.49 6.73 5.97
C ILE A 200 6.90 8.21 5.86
N ILE A 201 7.55 8.76 6.88
CA ILE A 201 8.00 10.15 6.89
C ILE A 201 9.08 10.38 5.82
N ALA A 202 10.11 9.55 5.78
CA ALA A 202 11.18 9.65 4.78
C ALA A 202 10.63 9.57 3.35
N GLY A 203 9.73 8.62 3.08
CA GLY A 203 9.10 8.49 1.76
C GLY A 203 8.18 9.65 1.41
N ALA A 204 7.49 10.24 2.38
CA ALA A 204 6.68 11.43 2.16
C ALA A 204 7.54 12.65 1.78
N LEU A 205 8.71 12.82 2.41
CA LEU A 205 9.67 13.86 2.07
C LEU A 205 10.22 13.67 0.63
N LEU A 206 10.65 12.45 0.29
CA LEU A 206 11.15 12.12 -1.04
C LEU A 206 10.07 12.30 -2.11
N ALA A 207 8.86 11.83 -1.89
CA ALA A 207 7.74 12.01 -2.81
C ALA A 207 7.36 13.49 -2.94
N GLY A 208 7.36 14.25 -1.84
CA GLY A 208 7.15 15.69 -1.84
C GLY A 208 8.18 16.43 -2.67
N ARG A 209 9.47 16.06 -2.54
CA ARG A 209 10.56 16.59 -3.36
C ARG A 209 10.37 16.26 -4.84
N SER A 210 10.02 15.01 -5.16
CA SER A 210 9.81 14.57 -6.56
C SER A 210 8.73 15.39 -7.27
N VAL A 211 7.64 15.75 -6.59
CA VAL A 211 6.54 16.54 -7.18
C VAL A 211 6.71 18.06 -6.98
N GLY A 212 7.78 18.51 -6.33
CA GLY A 212 7.99 19.93 -6.02
C GLY A 212 7.00 20.52 -5.02
N ALA A 213 6.41 19.68 -4.15
CA ALA A 213 5.43 20.12 -3.17
C ALA A 213 6.08 20.98 -2.05
N ARG A 214 5.53 22.16 -1.81
CA ARG A 214 5.95 23.05 -0.73
C ARG A 214 5.35 22.66 0.62
N ARG A 215 4.34 21.80 0.61
CA ARG A 215 3.59 21.37 1.77
C ARG A 215 3.32 19.88 1.72
N ILE A 216 3.57 19.19 2.83
CA ILE A 216 3.27 17.77 2.98
C ILE A 216 2.35 17.59 4.18
N VAL A 217 1.24 16.88 3.99
CA VAL A 217 0.22 16.65 5.01
C VAL A 217 -0.14 15.17 5.04
N ILE A 218 -0.08 14.56 6.22
CA ILE A 218 -0.58 13.19 6.43
C ILE A 218 -1.97 13.29 7.07
N GLY A 219 -3.01 12.84 6.37
CA GLY A 219 -4.38 12.81 6.88
C GLY A 219 -4.67 11.48 7.59
N VAL A 220 -5.07 11.54 8.86
CA VAL A 220 -5.37 10.36 9.69
C VAL A 220 -6.69 10.57 10.41
N GLU A 221 -7.56 9.55 10.44
CA GLU A 221 -8.83 9.63 11.18
C GLU A 221 -8.64 9.65 12.70
N ASP A 222 -9.53 10.37 13.39
CA ASP A 222 -9.49 10.60 14.85
C ASP A 222 -9.62 9.34 15.71
N ASN A 223 -10.10 8.22 15.13
CA ASN A 223 -10.16 6.91 15.79
C ASN A 223 -8.79 6.18 15.87
N LYS A 224 -7.70 6.81 15.40
CA LYS A 224 -6.35 6.23 15.30
C LYS A 224 -5.32 6.99 16.15
N ALA A 225 -5.67 7.32 17.41
CA ALA A 225 -4.81 8.11 18.30
C ALA A 225 -3.35 7.60 18.42
N PRO A 226 -3.07 6.30 18.57
CA PRO A 226 -1.69 5.79 18.60
C PRO A 226 -0.90 6.09 17.31
N ALA A 227 -1.51 5.93 16.13
CA ALA A 227 -0.88 6.25 14.84
C ALA A 227 -0.60 7.75 14.69
N ILE A 228 -1.55 8.60 15.11
CA ILE A 228 -1.38 10.06 15.13
C ILE A 228 -0.19 10.44 16.00
N ALA A 229 -0.05 9.85 17.19
CA ALA A 229 1.06 10.12 18.10
C ALA A 229 2.40 9.66 17.50
N ALA A 230 2.46 8.46 16.93
CA ALA A 230 3.66 7.90 16.31
C ALA A 230 4.14 8.75 15.12
N LEU A 231 3.23 9.11 14.22
CA LEU A 231 3.54 9.96 13.06
C LEU A 231 3.96 11.38 13.48
N LYS A 232 3.29 11.98 14.46
CA LYS A 232 3.69 13.29 14.97
C LYS A 232 5.09 13.28 15.57
N LYS A 233 5.44 12.21 16.32
CA LYS A 233 6.78 12.02 16.89
C LYS A 233 7.83 11.87 15.77
N ALA A 234 7.57 11.03 14.77
CA ALA A 234 8.49 10.81 13.65
C ALA A 234 8.63 12.04 12.73
N ALA A 235 7.62 12.90 12.66
CA ALA A 235 7.62 14.10 11.83
C ALA A 235 8.28 15.34 12.48
N VAL A 236 8.77 15.24 13.71
CA VAL A 236 9.44 16.37 14.39
C VAL A 236 10.63 16.85 13.56
N GLY A 237 10.71 18.17 13.33
CA GLY A 237 11.78 18.78 12.55
C GLY A 237 11.66 18.69 11.03
N THR A 238 10.70 17.93 10.48
CA THR A 238 10.58 17.68 9.03
C THR A 238 9.67 18.68 8.29
N GLY A 239 8.88 19.47 9.00
CA GLY A 239 7.85 20.33 8.41
C GLY A 239 6.58 19.58 7.93
N ILE A 240 6.55 18.26 8.00
CA ILE A 240 5.36 17.45 7.70
C ILE A 240 4.28 17.70 8.76
N GLN A 241 3.06 17.93 8.29
CA GLN A 241 1.91 18.15 9.15
C GLN A 241 1.05 16.89 9.25
N VAL A 242 0.63 16.49 10.46
CA VAL A 242 -0.33 15.41 10.67
C VAL A 242 -1.72 15.98 10.92
N ALA A 243 -2.60 15.86 9.94
CA ALA A 243 -3.99 16.32 9.98
C ALA A 243 -4.90 15.24 10.57
N VAL A 244 -5.55 15.56 11.68
CA VAL A 244 -6.60 14.69 12.24
C VAL A 244 -7.92 15.00 11.55
N VAL A 245 -8.52 14.01 10.92
CA VAL A 245 -9.81 14.13 10.23
C VAL A 245 -10.86 13.24 10.91
N ARG A 246 -12.15 13.57 10.71
CA ARG A 246 -13.24 12.80 11.32
C ARG A 246 -13.37 11.42 10.71
N THR A 247 -13.57 10.43 11.56
CA THR A 247 -13.88 9.06 11.15
C THR A 247 -15.24 9.00 10.48
N LYS A 248 -15.26 8.67 9.20
CA LYS A 248 -16.46 8.34 8.40
C LYS A 248 -16.08 7.77 7.04
N TYR A 249 -17.03 7.22 6.34
CA TYR A 249 -16.83 6.68 5.00
C TYR A 249 -17.47 7.61 3.94
N PRO A 250 -16.76 7.95 2.83
CA PRO A 250 -15.38 7.57 2.47
C PRO A 250 -14.34 8.67 2.75
N GLN A 251 -13.93 8.89 4.01
CA GLN A 251 -12.96 9.93 4.38
C GLN A 251 -11.62 9.81 3.65
N GLY A 252 -11.18 8.56 3.38
CA GLY A 252 -9.94 8.26 2.64
C GLY A 252 -10.05 8.38 1.12
N SER A 253 -11.22 8.69 0.57
CA SER A 253 -11.35 8.98 -0.86
C SER A 253 -10.55 10.24 -1.22
N GLU A 254 -9.83 10.23 -2.34
CA GLU A 254 -8.93 11.33 -2.71
C GLU A 254 -9.66 12.70 -2.69
N LYS A 255 -10.82 12.79 -3.33
CA LYS A 255 -11.57 14.05 -3.41
C LYS A 255 -12.06 14.54 -2.05
N HIS A 256 -12.50 13.62 -1.19
CA HIS A 256 -13.02 13.97 0.13
C HIS A 256 -11.90 14.36 1.10
N LEU A 257 -10.77 13.65 1.06
CA LEU A 257 -9.63 13.99 1.92
C LEU A 257 -9.01 15.33 1.52
N ILE A 258 -8.91 15.64 0.21
CA ILE A 258 -8.47 16.96 -0.27
C ILE A 258 -9.38 18.06 0.28
N GLN A 259 -10.70 17.87 0.20
CA GLN A 259 -11.65 18.85 0.75
C GLN A 259 -11.51 18.99 2.26
N ALA A 260 -11.39 17.87 2.99
CA ALA A 260 -11.28 17.87 4.45
C ALA A 260 -10.00 18.56 4.95
N VAL A 261 -8.88 18.41 4.25
CA VAL A 261 -7.56 18.90 4.65
C VAL A 261 -7.29 20.33 4.17
N ILE A 262 -7.56 20.63 2.90
CA ILE A 262 -7.19 21.91 2.29
C ILE A 262 -8.36 22.73 1.75
N LYS A 263 -9.59 22.27 1.93
CA LYS A 263 -10.82 22.96 1.52
C LYS A 263 -10.92 23.23 0.01
N ARG A 264 -10.23 22.45 -0.82
CA ARG A 264 -10.35 22.52 -2.27
C ARG A 264 -11.26 21.40 -2.78
N GLN A 265 -12.00 21.68 -3.85
CA GLN A 265 -12.87 20.70 -4.51
C GLN A 265 -12.27 20.33 -5.85
N VAL A 266 -12.00 19.02 -6.04
CA VAL A 266 -11.58 18.49 -7.33
C VAL A 266 -12.80 18.48 -8.27
N PRO A 267 -12.70 19.06 -9.46
CA PRO A 267 -13.81 19.09 -10.42
C PRO A 267 -14.37 17.70 -10.75
N LEU A 268 -15.61 17.64 -11.23
CA LEU A 268 -16.18 16.39 -11.72
C LEU A 268 -15.35 15.89 -12.93
N GLY A 269 -14.97 14.61 -12.92
CA GLY A 269 -14.05 14.06 -13.93
C GLY A 269 -12.58 14.47 -13.77
N GLY A 270 -12.29 15.48 -12.91
CA GLY A 270 -10.94 15.98 -12.69
C GLY A 270 -10.08 15.10 -11.79
N LEU A 271 -8.77 15.42 -11.77
CA LEU A 271 -7.74 14.77 -10.98
C LEU A 271 -7.28 15.67 -9.81
N PRO A 272 -6.67 15.13 -8.75
CA PRO A 272 -6.06 15.92 -7.68
C PRO A 272 -5.10 17.02 -8.18
N SER A 273 -4.36 16.76 -9.27
CA SER A 273 -3.45 17.72 -9.90
C SER A 273 -4.16 18.98 -10.42
N ASP A 274 -5.45 18.91 -10.77
CA ASP A 274 -6.23 20.09 -11.21
C ASP A 274 -6.42 21.13 -10.10
N VAL A 275 -6.20 20.72 -8.86
CA VAL A 275 -6.20 21.59 -7.69
C VAL A 275 -4.83 21.71 -7.03
N GLY A 276 -3.75 21.37 -7.75
CA GLY A 276 -2.36 21.46 -7.30
C GLY A 276 -2.00 20.46 -6.18
N VAL A 277 -2.61 19.28 -6.18
CA VAL A 277 -2.42 18.25 -5.16
C VAL A 277 -1.93 16.96 -5.80
N ALA A 278 -0.90 16.35 -5.21
CA ALA A 278 -0.62 14.93 -5.37
C ALA A 278 -1.10 14.18 -4.12
N MET A 279 -1.60 12.96 -4.30
CA MET A 279 -2.04 12.13 -3.18
C MET A 279 -1.46 10.73 -3.27
N SER A 280 -1.04 10.20 -2.12
CA SER A 280 -0.55 8.83 -2.01
C SER A 280 -0.95 8.21 -0.66
N ASN A 281 -0.82 6.90 -0.52
CA ASN A 281 -1.14 6.15 0.70
C ASN A 281 0.10 6.02 1.61
N VAL A 282 -0.08 5.84 2.93
CA VAL A 282 1.02 5.69 3.90
C VAL A 282 1.93 4.49 3.59
N GLY A 283 1.37 3.33 3.23
CA GLY A 283 2.15 2.17 2.84
C GLY A 283 2.95 2.40 1.55
N THR A 284 2.39 3.17 0.62
CA THR A 284 3.12 3.60 -0.58
C THR A 284 4.31 4.47 -0.20
N MET A 285 4.19 5.36 0.77
CA MET A 285 5.31 6.20 1.22
C MET A 285 6.42 5.37 1.84
N ALA A 286 6.11 4.39 2.70
CA ALA A 286 7.12 3.47 3.22
C ALA A 286 7.85 2.72 2.09
N ALA A 287 7.13 2.27 1.07
CA ALA A 287 7.72 1.62 -0.09
C ALA A 287 8.58 2.58 -0.94
N VAL A 288 8.19 3.86 -1.06
CA VAL A 288 8.99 4.91 -1.72
C VAL A 288 10.33 5.11 -1.00
N ALA A 289 10.32 5.22 0.33
CA ALA A 289 11.56 5.34 1.10
C ALA A 289 12.50 4.17 0.82
N ARG A 290 11.99 2.94 0.89
CA ARG A 290 12.76 1.72 0.63
C ARG A 290 13.32 1.68 -0.80
N ALA A 291 12.52 2.05 -1.79
CA ALA A 291 12.95 2.07 -3.18
C ALA A 291 14.05 3.10 -3.46
N VAL A 292 13.94 4.29 -2.89
CA VAL A 292 14.87 5.40 -3.18
C VAL A 292 16.14 5.29 -2.35
N ILE A 293 16.01 5.01 -1.04
CA ILE A 293 17.15 4.99 -0.10
C ILE A 293 17.91 3.65 -0.21
N HIS A 294 17.19 2.54 -0.11
CA HIS A 294 17.81 1.21 -0.10
C HIS A 294 17.84 0.52 -1.47
N LYS A 295 17.26 1.13 -2.51
CA LYS A 295 17.20 0.59 -3.89
C LYS A 295 16.57 -0.81 -3.93
N LYS A 296 15.57 -1.06 -3.08
CA LYS A 296 14.88 -2.34 -2.95
C LYS A 296 13.48 -2.29 -3.55
N PRO A 297 13.08 -3.31 -4.32
CA PRO A 297 11.77 -3.32 -4.99
C PRO A 297 10.62 -3.70 -4.04
N LEU A 298 9.39 -3.51 -4.55
CA LEU A 298 8.16 -3.92 -3.86
C LEU A 298 7.95 -5.43 -4.02
N THR A 299 8.24 -6.19 -2.97
CA THR A 299 8.14 -7.66 -2.92
C THR A 299 7.13 -8.16 -1.90
N HIS A 300 6.89 -7.40 -0.84
CA HIS A 300 6.02 -7.77 0.28
C HIS A 300 5.02 -6.66 0.57
N ARG A 301 3.93 -7.03 1.21
CA ARG A 301 2.89 -6.12 1.68
C ARG A 301 2.42 -6.46 3.09
N VAL A 302 2.04 -5.43 3.86
CA VAL A 302 1.21 -5.63 5.05
C VAL A 302 -0.24 -5.77 4.61
N ILE A 303 -0.90 -6.83 5.05
CA ILE A 303 -2.25 -7.22 4.66
C ILE A 303 -3.06 -7.47 5.93
N SER A 304 -4.24 -6.86 6.03
CA SER A 304 -5.19 -7.21 7.09
C SER A 304 -5.87 -8.54 6.75
N VAL A 305 -5.65 -9.58 7.53
CA VAL A 305 -6.41 -10.84 7.46
C VAL A 305 -7.39 -10.83 8.62
N THR A 306 -8.67 -10.58 8.36
CA THR A 306 -9.63 -10.17 9.38
C THR A 306 -11.06 -10.63 9.08
N GLY A 307 -11.99 -10.27 9.95
CA GLY A 307 -13.40 -10.64 9.83
C GLY A 307 -13.83 -11.65 10.87
N CYS A 308 -15.15 -11.81 11.04
CA CYS A 308 -15.73 -12.72 12.05
C CYS A 308 -15.45 -14.19 11.73
N GLY A 309 -15.26 -14.53 10.45
CA GLY A 309 -15.03 -15.90 9.98
C GLY A 309 -13.57 -16.38 10.03
N ILE A 310 -12.59 -15.55 10.47
CA ILE A 310 -11.19 -15.97 10.67
C ILE A 310 -10.92 -16.32 12.13
N VAL A 311 -10.09 -17.32 12.37
CA VAL A 311 -9.81 -17.78 13.76
C VAL A 311 -9.00 -16.73 14.52
N ASN A 312 -7.87 -16.29 13.96
CA ASN A 312 -6.95 -15.33 14.58
C ASN A 312 -6.74 -14.10 13.68
N PRO A 313 -7.66 -13.10 13.69
CA PRO A 313 -7.49 -11.89 12.91
C PRO A 313 -6.13 -11.22 13.18
N SER A 314 -5.40 -10.88 12.12
CA SER A 314 -4.02 -10.40 12.21
C SER A 314 -3.71 -9.41 11.09
N ASN A 315 -2.62 -8.63 11.28
CA ASN A 315 -1.98 -7.91 10.19
C ASN A 315 -0.71 -8.68 9.80
N VAL A 316 -0.54 -9.00 8.54
CA VAL A 316 0.49 -9.94 8.07
C VAL A 316 1.38 -9.26 7.05
N LEU A 317 2.69 -9.24 7.28
CA LEU A 317 3.68 -8.95 6.25
C LEU A 317 3.89 -10.22 5.43
N ALA A 318 3.43 -10.22 4.20
CA ALA A 318 3.42 -11.39 3.33
C ALA A 318 4.01 -11.09 1.94
N PRO A 319 4.64 -12.06 1.28
CA PRO A 319 5.13 -11.90 -0.08
C PRO A 319 3.98 -11.74 -1.08
N ILE A 320 4.16 -10.88 -2.06
CA ILE A 320 3.23 -10.75 -3.19
C ILE A 320 3.23 -12.08 -3.94
N GLY A 321 2.03 -12.56 -4.31
CA GLY A 321 1.88 -13.85 -4.97
C GLY A 321 1.57 -15.03 -4.03
N VAL A 322 1.63 -14.84 -2.71
CA VAL A 322 1.14 -15.86 -1.78
C VAL A 322 -0.37 -16.06 -1.98
N SER A 323 -0.86 -17.28 -1.82
CA SER A 323 -2.29 -17.57 -1.95
C SER A 323 -3.08 -17.05 -0.74
N PHE A 324 -4.35 -16.68 -0.96
CA PHE A 324 -5.24 -16.35 0.15
C PHE A 324 -5.45 -17.51 1.11
N GLY A 325 -5.41 -18.75 0.62
CA GLY A 325 -5.46 -19.94 1.48
C GLY A 325 -4.31 -19.97 2.47
N ALA A 326 -3.07 -19.77 2.02
CA ALA A 326 -1.91 -19.74 2.90
C ALA A 326 -1.97 -18.62 3.94
N LEU A 327 -2.54 -17.44 3.60
CA LEU A 327 -2.79 -16.38 4.57
C LEU A 327 -3.83 -16.78 5.62
N ILE A 328 -4.91 -17.44 5.20
CA ILE A 328 -5.94 -17.96 6.10
C ILE A 328 -5.33 -18.98 7.06
N ASP A 329 -4.59 -19.95 6.55
CA ASP A 329 -3.94 -20.99 7.35
C ASP A 329 -2.95 -20.39 8.37
N PHE A 330 -2.15 -19.40 7.95
CA PHE A 330 -1.25 -18.67 8.85
C PHE A 330 -2.00 -17.93 9.98
N CYS A 331 -3.24 -17.56 9.73
CA CYS A 331 -4.13 -16.94 10.71
C CYS A 331 -5.03 -17.94 11.45
N GLY A 332 -4.70 -19.23 11.44
CA GLY A 332 -5.37 -20.28 12.21
C GLY A 332 -6.57 -20.92 11.51
N GLY A 333 -6.80 -20.58 10.23
CA GLY A 333 -7.88 -21.15 9.43
C GLY A 333 -9.20 -20.39 9.49
N LEU A 334 -10.18 -20.92 8.79
CA LEU A 334 -11.56 -20.44 8.77
C LEU A 334 -12.35 -21.00 9.96
N LYS A 335 -13.25 -20.21 10.51
CA LYS A 335 -14.26 -20.71 11.45
C LYS A 335 -15.34 -21.50 10.71
N PRO A 336 -16.08 -22.39 11.40
CA PRO A 336 -17.11 -23.24 10.78
C PRO A 336 -18.24 -22.44 10.09
N ASP A 337 -18.53 -21.23 10.56
CA ASP A 337 -19.57 -20.33 10.09
C ASP A 337 -19.07 -19.31 9.04
N ALA A 338 -17.81 -19.44 8.59
CA ALA A 338 -17.28 -18.59 7.53
C ALA A 338 -18.06 -18.78 6.21
N ALA A 339 -18.68 -17.71 5.72
CA ALA A 339 -19.58 -17.77 4.58
C ALA A 339 -19.08 -16.99 3.34
N ARG A 340 -18.29 -15.94 3.53
CA ARG A 340 -17.85 -15.09 2.40
C ARG A 340 -16.42 -14.61 2.57
N LEU A 341 -15.64 -14.72 1.48
CA LEU A 341 -14.29 -14.20 1.37
C LEU A 341 -14.30 -12.95 0.50
N VAL A 342 -13.69 -11.87 0.99
CA VAL A 342 -13.57 -10.59 0.29
C VAL A 342 -12.10 -10.17 0.24
N ALA A 343 -11.55 -10.06 -0.95
CA ALA A 343 -10.23 -9.45 -1.17
C ALA A 343 -10.36 -7.93 -1.02
N GLY A 344 -9.87 -7.38 0.08
CA GLY A 344 -10.12 -6.02 0.55
C GLY A 344 -11.13 -5.98 1.69
N GLY A 345 -11.77 -4.83 1.88
CA GLY A 345 -12.87 -4.65 2.82
C GLY A 345 -14.25 -4.74 2.15
N PRO A 346 -15.34 -4.70 2.93
CA PRO A 346 -16.68 -4.98 2.42
C PRO A 346 -17.26 -3.88 1.51
N MET A 347 -16.68 -2.66 1.51
CA MET A 347 -17.22 -1.54 0.72
C MET A 347 -16.67 -1.52 -0.71
N MET A 348 -15.37 -1.82 -0.88
CA MET A 348 -14.66 -1.69 -2.16
C MET A 348 -13.99 -2.99 -2.63
N GLY A 349 -14.03 -4.05 -1.81
CA GLY A 349 -13.39 -5.33 -2.12
C GLY A 349 -14.18 -6.20 -3.09
N PHE A 350 -13.56 -7.28 -3.51
CA PHE A 350 -14.14 -8.26 -4.43
C PHE A 350 -14.38 -9.59 -3.70
N ALA A 351 -15.62 -10.07 -3.77
CA ALA A 351 -15.94 -11.41 -3.28
C ALA A 351 -15.34 -12.47 -4.21
N PHE A 352 -14.74 -13.50 -3.62
CA PHE A 352 -14.13 -14.61 -4.35
C PHE A 352 -14.27 -15.92 -3.57
N SER A 353 -14.01 -17.07 -4.21
CA SER A 353 -14.15 -18.41 -3.58
C SER A 353 -12.89 -19.27 -3.71
N ASN A 354 -12.02 -19.00 -4.68
CA ASN A 354 -10.84 -19.81 -4.93
C ASN A 354 -9.69 -19.42 -4.00
N LEU A 355 -9.38 -20.24 -3.01
CA LEU A 355 -8.30 -20.02 -2.04
C LEU A 355 -6.89 -20.01 -2.67
N SER A 356 -6.72 -20.58 -3.86
CA SER A 356 -5.45 -20.50 -4.60
C SER A 356 -5.22 -19.14 -5.26
N THR A 357 -6.20 -18.24 -5.25
CA THR A 357 -6.06 -16.87 -5.78
C THR A 357 -4.90 -16.15 -5.09
N PRO A 358 -3.94 -15.58 -5.86
CA PRO A 358 -2.78 -14.94 -5.28
C PRO A 358 -3.06 -13.51 -4.79
N VAL A 359 -2.33 -13.10 -3.78
CA VAL A 359 -2.18 -11.72 -3.37
C VAL A 359 -1.48 -10.93 -4.47
N THR A 360 -1.98 -9.74 -4.75
CA THR A 360 -1.37 -8.81 -5.70
C THR A 360 -0.84 -7.56 -5.00
N LYS A 361 -0.09 -6.72 -5.73
CA LYS A 361 0.39 -5.42 -5.23
C LYS A 361 -0.75 -4.53 -4.69
N GLY A 362 -1.96 -4.65 -5.23
CA GLY A 362 -3.14 -3.89 -4.82
C GLY A 362 -3.87 -4.45 -3.60
N THR A 363 -3.56 -5.66 -3.15
CA THR A 363 -4.28 -6.34 -2.06
C THR A 363 -3.95 -5.72 -0.71
N GLY A 364 -4.85 -4.95 -0.11
CA GLY A 364 -4.69 -4.34 1.24
C GLY A 364 -5.26 -5.19 2.37
N GLY A 365 -6.12 -6.16 2.07
CA GLY A 365 -6.74 -7.01 3.09
C GLY A 365 -7.45 -8.22 2.52
N LEU A 366 -7.78 -9.12 3.43
CA LEU A 366 -8.70 -10.24 3.27
C LEU A 366 -9.70 -10.16 4.42
N THR A 367 -10.97 -9.98 4.09
CA THR A 367 -12.06 -9.98 5.06
C THR A 367 -12.89 -11.25 4.91
N VAL A 368 -13.01 -12.03 6.00
CA VAL A 368 -13.82 -13.25 6.05
C VAL A 368 -15.06 -12.97 6.88
N MET A 369 -16.21 -13.03 6.26
CA MET A 369 -17.51 -12.75 6.89
C MET A 369 -18.25 -14.05 7.18
N THR A 370 -19.09 -13.99 8.20
CA THR A 370 -20.04 -15.05 8.59
C THR A 370 -21.44 -14.73 8.08
#